data_dd9f6b6af2e4ba3bf502240e524ad278
#
_entry.id   dd9f6b6af2e4ba3bf502240e524ad278
#
_cell.length_a   1.000
_cell.length_b   1.000
_cell.length_c   1.000
_cell.angle_alpha   90.00
_cell.angle_beta   90.00
_cell.angle_gamma   90.00
#
_symmetry.space_group_name_H-M   'P 1'
#
loop_
_entity.id
_entity.type
_entity.pdbx_description
1 polymer ?
#
loop_
_entity_poly.entity_id
_entity_poly.type
_entity_poly.pdbx_seq_one_letter_code
_entity_poly.pdbx_strand_id
1 'polypeptide(L)'
;MKSIFAAMIIVVTFTSCAKDGETGPAGPAGTNGNANVVASNTVTLNNWISIFDDGTNYLFESTVNWTGITQAIKDNGAVMVYMDDGAGSWYALPYSEDEDTYSLDFNFSFTVGQVVIEVTGWDATLSPNPSDFNGTVVRIVAIAASAKIANPGVDWTDYNQVKTVLNLKD
;
A
#
# COMPACT_ATOMS: atom_id res chain seq x y z
N MET A 1 -92.13 -30.27 24.18
CA MET A 1 -90.93 -30.85 24.81
C MET A 1 -89.86 -31.04 23.73
N LYS A 2 -89.04 -30.08 23.42
CA LYS A 2 -87.88 -30.22 22.55
C LYS A 2 -86.83 -29.28 23.06
N SER A 3 -85.78 -29.83 23.63
CA SER A 3 -84.63 -29.14 24.15
C SER A 3 -83.72 -28.76 22.99
N ILE A 4 -83.41 -27.49 22.83
CA ILE A 4 -82.43 -27.00 21.87
C ILE A 4 -81.18 -26.70 22.66
N PHE A 5 -80.12 -27.51 22.41
CA PHE A 5 -78.78 -27.26 22.89
C PHE A 5 -78.14 -26.24 21.96
N ALA A 6 -77.85 -25.05 22.47
CA ALA A 6 -77.04 -24.07 21.79
C ALA A 6 -75.58 -24.36 22.13
N ALA A 7 -74.82 -24.82 21.09
CA ALA A 7 -73.42 -24.99 21.23
C ALA A 7 -72.73 -23.63 21.02
N MET A 8 -72.10 -23.11 22.07
CA MET A 8 -71.33 -21.88 22.07
C MET A 8 -69.88 -22.21 21.65
N ILE A 9 -69.54 -21.89 20.43
CA ILE A 9 -68.19 -22.05 19.94
C ILE A 9 -67.37 -20.86 20.38
N ILE A 10 -66.44 -21.08 21.31
CA ILE A 10 -65.41 -20.07 21.72
C ILE A 10 -64.29 -20.14 20.74
N VAL A 11 -64.17 -19.12 19.89
CA VAL A 11 -63.00 -18.90 19.01
C VAL A 11 -61.91 -18.22 19.84
N VAL A 12 -60.91 -18.98 20.25
CA VAL A 12 -59.70 -18.43 20.89
C VAL A 12 -58.75 -17.97 19.80
N THR A 13 -58.69 -16.68 19.55
CA THR A 13 -57.68 -16.06 18.67
C THR A 13 -56.35 -15.96 19.43
N PHE A 14 -55.42 -16.85 19.10
CA PHE A 14 -54.02 -16.69 19.54
C PHE A 14 -53.39 -15.54 18.76
N THR A 15 -53.32 -14.34 19.33
CA THR A 15 -52.45 -13.28 18.88
C THR A 15 -51.02 -13.65 19.27
N SER A 16 -50.33 -14.33 18.37
CA SER A 16 -48.88 -14.52 18.49
C SER A 16 -48.20 -13.16 18.27
N CYS A 17 -47.85 -12.46 19.36
CA CYS A 17 -46.89 -11.39 19.34
C CYS A 17 -45.53 -12.03 19.04
N ALA A 18 -45.12 -12.05 17.76
CA ALA A 18 -43.77 -12.28 17.41
C ALA A 18 -42.95 -11.06 17.90
N LYS A 19 -42.37 -11.19 19.09
CA LYS A 19 -41.37 -10.22 19.56
C LYS A 19 -40.15 -10.44 18.68
N ASP A 20 -39.85 -9.46 17.82
CA ASP A 20 -38.58 -9.48 17.11
C ASP A 20 -37.45 -9.67 18.11
N GLY A 21 -36.65 -10.70 17.92
CA GLY A 21 -35.50 -10.97 18.79
C GLY A 21 -34.61 -9.76 18.84
N GLU A 22 -34.02 -9.48 19.99
CA GLU A 22 -33.04 -8.41 20.14
C GLU A 22 -31.94 -8.59 19.09
N THR A 23 -31.58 -7.48 18.43
CA THR A 23 -30.44 -7.47 17.51
C THR A 23 -29.23 -8.03 18.25
N GLY A 24 -28.61 -9.07 17.71
CA GLY A 24 -27.43 -9.66 18.32
C GLY A 24 -26.35 -8.59 18.57
N PRO A 25 -25.46 -8.79 19.55
CA PRO A 25 -24.40 -7.85 19.84
C PRO A 25 -23.58 -7.60 18.58
N ALA A 26 -23.21 -6.34 18.37
CA ALA A 26 -22.31 -5.97 17.28
C ALA A 26 -21.05 -6.86 17.33
N GLY A 27 -20.64 -7.40 16.21
CA GLY A 27 -19.40 -8.15 16.12
C GLY A 27 -18.21 -7.33 16.68
N PRO A 28 -17.15 -8.00 17.13
CA PRO A 28 -15.96 -7.29 17.59
C PRO A 28 -15.49 -6.33 16.51
N ALA A 29 -15.07 -5.14 16.93
CA ALA A 29 -14.47 -4.17 16.02
C ALA A 29 -13.35 -4.86 15.21
N GLY A 30 -13.37 -4.72 13.90
CA GLY A 30 -12.30 -5.24 13.05
C GLY A 30 -10.95 -4.73 13.55
N THR A 31 -9.93 -5.58 13.48
CA THR A 31 -8.54 -5.15 13.74
C THR A 31 -8.24 -3.94 12.87
N ASN A 32 -7.63 -2.89 13.44
CA ASN A 32 -7.23 -1.71 12.69
C ASN A 32 -6.55 -2.13 11.39
N GLY A 33 -7.09 -1.72 10.24
CA GLY A 33 -6.55 -2.06 8.93
C GLY A 33 -5.06 -1.68 8.77
N ASN A 34 -4.58 -0.74 9.56
CA ASN A 34 -3.20 -0.28 9.63
C ASN A 34 -2.23 -1.27 10.30
N ALA A 35 -2.72 -2.26 11.07
CA ALA A 35 -1.85 -3.27 11.71
C ALA A 35 -1.07 -4.13 10.70
N ASN A 36 -1.46 -4.09 9.42
CA ASN A 36 -0.91 -4.90 8.35
C ASN A 36 -0.12 -4.08 7.31
N VAL A 37 0.23 -2.85 7.64
CA VAL A 37 1.06 -1.99 6.81
C VAL A 37 2.20 -1.43 7.66
N VAL A 38 3.41 -1.53 7.15
CA VAL A 38 4.62 -1.03 7.79
C VAL A 38 5.33 -0.10 6.82
N ALA A 39 5.68 1.09 7.27
CA ALA A 39 6.51 2.01 6.50
C ALA A 39 7.92 2.09 7.11
N SER A 40 8.91 2.28 6.25
CA SER A 40 10.25 2.68 6.70
C SER A 40 10.23 4.12 7.22
N ASN A 41 11.28 4.53 7.92
CA ASN A 41 11.64 5.95 7.94
C ASN A 41 12.02 6.39 6.53
N THR A 42 12.17 7.68 6.31
CA THR A 42 12.83 8.20 5.10
C THR A 42 14.27 7.69 5.04
N VAL A 43 14.70 7.27 3.87
CA VAL A 43 16.05 6.76 3.61
C VAL A 43 16.71 7.61 2.56
N THR A 44 17.87 8.18 2.89
CA THR A 44 18.69 8.91 1.91
C THR A 44 19.67 7.94 1.26
N LEU A 45 19.61 7.84 -0.06
CA LEU A 45 20.46 6.97 -0.85
C LEU A 45 21.79 7.67 -1.14
N ASN A 46 22.90 7.06 -0.74
CA ASN A 46 24.25 7.59 -0.95
C ASN A 46 25.25 6.50 -1.38
N ASN A 47 24.77 5.30 -1.64
CA ASN A 47 25.60 4.13 -1.96
C ASN A 47 25.22 3.57 -3.33
N TRP A 48 25.21 4.43 -4.34
CA TRP A 48 24.96 4.01 -5.71
C TRP A 48 26.18 3.32 -6.28
N ILE A 49 25.96 2.23 -7.00
CA ILE A 49 26.98 1.48 -7.72
C ILE A 49 26.63 1.41 -9.19
N SER A 50 27.63 1.47 -10.06
CA SER A 50 27.45 1.27 -11.49
C SER A 50 27.35 -0.23 -11.78
N ILE A 51 26.25 -0.63 -12.39
CA ILE A 51 26.03 -1.98 -12.93
C ILE A 51 26.40 -2.00 -14.41
N PHE A 52 26.02 -0.94 -15.11
CA PHE A 52 26.33 -0.72 -16.52
C PHE A 52 26.50 0.76 -16.77
N ASP A 53 27.48 1.10 -17.63
CA ASP A 53 27.72 2.45 -18.12
C ASP A 53 28.61 2.36 -19.39
N ASP A 54 28.14 2.85 -20.53
CA ASP A 54 28.88 2.92 -21.78
C ASP A 54 29.24 4.36 -22.18
N GLY A 55 29.02 5.32 -21.25
CA GLY A 55 29.27 6.74 -21.44
C GLY A 55 28.06 7.49 -22.02
N THR A 56 26.98 6.79 -22.38
CA THR A 56 25.72 7.37 -22.88
C THR A 56 24.54 6.73 -22.15
N ASN A 57 24.48 5.40 -22.10
CA ASN A 57 23.46 4.65 -21.38
C ASN A 57 24.03 4.17 -20.06
N TYR A 58 23.22 4.17 -19.02
CA TYR A 58 23.65 3.77 -17.68
C TYR A 58 22.57 2.98 -16.93
N LEU A 59 23.04 2.17 -16.00
CA LEU A 59 22.26 1.51 -14.95
C LEU A 59 23.03 1.60 -13.65
N PHE A 60 22.48 2.29 -12.67
CA PHE A 60 23.03 2.37 -11.32
C PHE A 60 22.04 1.80 -10.32
N GLU A 61 22.55 1.22 -9.26
CA GLU A 61 21.73 0.63 -8.20
C GLU A 61 22.14 1.17 -6.83
N SER A 62 21.14 1.30 -5.96
CA SER A 62 21.34 1.56 -4.54
C SER A 62 20.46 0.59 -3.73
N THR A 63 21.07 -0.07 -2.75
CA THR A 63 20.43 -1.10 -1.95
C THR A 63 20.07 -0.58 -0.57
N VAL A 64 18.80 -0.81 -0.17
CA VAL A 64 18.27 -0.53 1.15
C VAL A 64 17.94 -1.82 1.87
N ASN A 65 18.61 -2.10 3.00
CA ASN A 65 18.25 -3.21 3.87
C ASN A 65 17.13 -2.77 4.82
N TRP A 66 15.98 -3.45 4.75
CA TRP A 66 14.84 -3.14 5.59
C TRP A 66 13.97 -4.37 5.92
N THR A 67 13.93 -4.71 7.19
CA THR A 67 13.24 -5.91 7.69
C THR A 67 11.71 -5.86 7.62
N GLY A 68 11.12 -4.73 7.23
CA GLY A 68 9.68 -4.61 7.01
C GLY A 68 9.16 -5.50 5.87
N ILE A 69 10.03 -5.89 4.93
CA ILE A 69 9.67 -6.84 3.87
C ILE A 69 9.90 -8.26 4.39
N THR A 70 8.84 -8.86 4.88
CA THR A 70 8.83 -10.25 5.35
C THR A 70 8.52 -11.22 4.19
N GLN A 71 8.70 -12.53 4.43
CA GLN A 71 8.30 -13.55 3.46
C GLN A 71 6.80 -13.46 3.12
N ALA A 72 5.94 -13.17 4.10
CA ALA A 72 4.50 -13.01 3.88
C ALA A 72 4.17 -11.80 2.98
N ILE A 73 4.90 -10.69 3.12
CA ILE A 73 4.77 -9.53 2.23
C ILE A 73 5.21 -9.89 0.82
N LYS A 74 6.36 -10.55 0.68
CA LYS A 74 6.89 -10.97 -0.62
C LYS A 74 5.92 -11.89 -1.38
N ASP A 75 5.32 -12.86 -0.69
CA ASP A 75 4.48 -13.89 -1.32
C ASP A 75 3.06 -13.41 -1.60
N ASN A 76 2.48 -12.55 -0.75
CA ASN A 76 1.05 -12.23 -0.78
C ASN A 76 0.73 -10.74 -0.66
N GLY A 77 1.72 -9.92 -0.33
CA GLY A 77 1.55 -8.49 -0.09
C GLY A 77 1.87 -7.63 -1.31
N ALA A 78 2.21 -6.40 -1.02
CA ALA A 78 2.78 -5.46 -1.98
C ALA A 78 3.84 -4.59 -1.29
N VAL A 79 4.78 -4.10 -2.09
CA VAL A 79 5.74 -3.09 -1.66
C VAL A 79 5.56 -1.89 -2.57
N MET A 80 5.49 -0.70 -1.98
CA MET A 80 5.51 0.58 -2.67
C MET A 80 6.76 1.33 -2.25
N VAL A 81 7.37 2.01 -3.19
CA VAL A 81 8.47 2.94 -2.93
C VAL A 81 8.07 4.30 -3.43
N TYR A 82 8.27 5.30 -2.61
CA TYR A 82 8.02 6.70 -2.95
C TYR A 82 9.34 7.45 -2.89
N MET A 83 9.56 8.32 -3.86
CA MET A 83 10.72 9.19 -3.98
C MET A 83 10.31 10.63 -3.74
N ASP A 84 11.06 11.36 -2.92
CA ASP A 84 10.88 12.79 -2.65
C ASP A 84 11.52 13.60 -3.79
N ASP A 85 10.79 14.59 -4.32
CA ASP A 85 11.30 15.53 -5.32
C ASP A 85 12.16 16.66 -4.74
N GLY A 86 12.37 16.67 -3.42
CA GLY A 86 13.09 17.72 -2.72
C GLY A 86 12.31 19.04 -2.55
N ALA A 87 11.08 19.11 -3.09
CA ALA A 87 10.17 20.26 -2.95
C ALA A 87 8.96 19.94 -2.06
N GLY A 88 8.91 18.71 -1.51
CA GLY A 88 7.88 18.24 -0.61
C GLY A 88 6.79 17.41 -1.28
N SER A 89 6.97 17.04 -2.55
CA SER A 89 6.10 16.10 -3.25
C SER A 89 6.75 14.72 -3.30
N TRP A 90 5.92 13.68 -3.34
CA TRP A 90 6.36 12.29 -3.37
C TRP A 90 5.79 11.59 -4.59
N TYR A 91 6.66 11.00 -5.39
CA TYR A 91 6.30 10.21 -6.56
C TYR A 91 6.42 8.73 -6.25
N ALA A 92 5.41 7.95 -6.62
CA ALA A 92 5.50 6.49 -6.55
C ALA A 92 6.41 5.96 -7.66
N LEU A 93 7.32 5.04 -7.32
CA LEU A 93 8.07 4.30 -8.33
C LEU A 93 7.21 3.17 -8.95
N PRO A 94 7.40 2.87 -10.24
CA PRO A 94 8.38 3.46 -11.15
C PRO A 94 8.03 4.91 -11.55
N TYR A 95 9.05 5.73 -11.74
CA TYR A 95 8.95 7.12 -12.20
C TYR A 95 9.87 7.32 -13.40
N SER A 96 9.37 7.96 -14.44
CA SER A 96 10.12 8.24 -15.67
C SER A 96 10.08 9.72 -16.01
N GLU A 97 11.19 10.24 -16.50
CA GLU A 97 11.35 11.57 -17.06
C GLU A 97 12.07 11.47 -18.39
N ASP A 98 11.47 12.02 -19.44
CA ASP A 98 12.02 12.01 -20.78
C ASP A 98 12.11 13.45 -21.32
N GLU A 99 13.29 13.84 -21.72
CA GLU A 99 13.58 15.12 -22.37
C GLU A 99 14.33 14.87 -23.69
N ASP A 100 14.46 15.89 -24.53
CA ASP A 100 15.08 15.77 -25.85
C ASP A 100 16.56 15.27 -25.80
N THR A 101 17.25 15.47 -24.69
CA THR A 101 18.68 15.19 -24.54
C THR A 101 18.99 14.11 -23.50
N TYR A 102 18.01 13.69 -22.69
CA TYR A 102 18.18 12.62 -21.69
C TYR A 102 16.89 11.88 -21.43
N SER A 103 16.98 10.66 -20.95
CA SER A 103 15.91 9.97 -20.25
C SER A 103 16.37 9.44 -18.92
N LEU A 104 15.44 9.34 -17.98
CA LEU A 104 15.70 8.91 -16.61
C LEU A 104 14.53 8.09 -16.10
N ASP A 105 14.79 6.83 -15.75
CA ASP A 105 13.82 5.91 -15.20
C ASP A 105 14.26 5.42 -13.83
N PHE A 106 13.50 5.75 -12.80
CA PHE A 106 13.64 5.15 -11.48
C PHE A 106 12.71 3.96 -11.32
N ASN A 107 13.29 2.82 -11.02
CA ASN A 107 12.59 1.57 -10.76
C ASN A 107 12.97 1.00 -9.40
N PHE A 108 12.34 -0.08 -8.99
CA PHE A 108 12.76 -0.84 -7.84
C PHE A 108 12.44 -2.32 -7.98
N SER A 109 13.25 -3.12 -7.32
CA SER A 109 13.01 -4.53 -7.08
C SER A 109 13.13 -4.83 -5.58
N PHE A 110 12.58 -5.94 -5.10
CA PHE A 110 12.68 -6.28 -3.70
C PHE A 110 12.77 -7.78 -3.45
N THR A 111 13.42 -8.09 -2.35
CA THR A 111 13.47 -9.43 -1.75
C THR A 111 13.12 -9.33 -0.27
N VAL A 112 13.09 -10.45 0.45
CA VAL A 112 12.91 -10.42 1.90
C VAL A 112 14.03 -9.61 2.54
N GLY A 113 13.68 -8.58 3.29
CA GLY A 113 14.62 -7.72 4.00
C GLY A 113 15.39 -6.71 3.16
N GLN A 114 15.11 -6.59 1.86
CA GLN A 114 15.91 -5.73 0.98
C GLN A 114 15.06 -5.12 -0.15
N VAL A 115 15.36 -3.87 -0.49
CA VAL A 115 14.90 -3.17 -1.70
C VAL A 115 16.12 -2.68 -2.45
N VAL A 116 16.13 -2.89 -3.75
CA VAL A 116 17.10 -2.30 -4.67
C VAL A 116 16.38 -1.21 -5.45
N ILE A 117 16.90 0.00 -5.40
CA ILE A 117 16.46 1.12 -6.23
C ILE A 117 17.39 1.17 -7.44
N GLU A 118 16.80 1.20 -8.60
CA GLU A 118 17.50 1.19 -9.88
C GLU A 118 17.24 2.52 -10.59
N VAL A 119 18.26 3.12 -11.14
CA VAL A 119 18.15 4.23 -12.06
C VAL A 119 18.78 3.82 -13.40
N THR A 120 17.97 3.88 -14.43
CA THR A 120 18.41 3.65 -15.82
C THR A 120 18.13 4.88 -16.65
N GLY A 121 18.90 5.06 -17.69
CA GLY A 121 18.64 6.14 -18.62
C GLY A 121 19.72 6.27 -19.68
N TRP A 122 19.57 7.31 -20.47
CA TRP A 122 20.61 7.77 -21.40
C TRP A 122 20.76 9.30 -21.28
N ASP A 123 21.95 9.80 -21.58
CA ASP A 123 22.25 11.23 -21.64
C ASP A 123 23.19 11.48 -22.80
N ALA A 124 22.75 12.32 -23.74
CA ALA A 124 23.54 12.67 -24.94
C ALA A 124 24.62 13.71 -24.66
N THR A 125 24.57 14.37 -23.50
CA THR A 125 25.41 15.56 -23.19
C THR A 125 26.34 15.35 -22.02
N LEU A 126 25.96 14.50 -21.06
CA LEU A 126 26.68 14.21 -19.83
C LEU A 126 26.90 12.71 -19.71
N SER A 127 27.94 12.32 -19.01
CA SER A 127 28.12 10.95 -18.53
C SER A 127 27.87 10.98 -17.04
N PRO A 128 26.62 10.66 -16.59
CA PRO A 128 26.30 10.71 -15.17
C PRO A 128 27.11 9.68 -14.40
N ASN A 129 27.46 10.04 -13.19
CA ASN A 129 28.14 9.13 -12.26
C ASN A 129 27.16 8.67 -11.17
N PRO A 130 27.40 7.50 -10.56
CA PRO A 130 26.57 7.04 -9.45
C PRO A 130 26.41 8.08 -8.33
N SER A 131 27.44 8.91 -8.09
CA SER A 131 27.43 9.95 -7.05
C SER A 131 26.46 11.11 -7.37
N ASP A 132 26.06 11.32 -8.60
CA ASP A 132 25.14 12.39 -8.98
C ASP A 132 23.71 12.11 -8.46
N PHE A 133 23.41 10.86 -8.14
CA PHE A 133 22.17 10.42 -7.53
C PHE A 133 22.22 10.36 -5.99
N ASN A 134 23.35 10.76 -5.38
CA ASN A 134 23.45 10.84 -3.92
C ASN A 134 22.49 11.93 -3.37
N GLY A 135 21.86 11.63 -2.25
CA GLY A 135 20.88 12.52 -1.67
C GLY A 135 19.43 12.20 -2.09
N THR A 136 19.21 11.30 -3.05
CA THR A 136 17.86 10.80 -3.36
C THR A 136 17.20 10.25 -2.09
N VAL A 137 16.03 10.75 -1.75
CA VAL A 137 15.29 10.35 -0.57
C VAL A 137 14.13 9.46 -0.97
N VAL A 138 14.03 8.30 -0.35
CA VAL A 138 12.94 7.36 -0.60
C VAL A 138 12.24 6.95 0.70
N ARG A 139 11.00 6.50 0.57
CA ARG A 139 10.22 5.86 1.63
C ARG A 139 9.62 4.56 1.10
N ILE A 140 9.79 3.49 1.86
CA ILE A 140 9.33 2.15 1.50
C ILE A 140 8.11 1.82 2.35
N VAL A 141 7.05 1.28 1.74
CA VAL A 141 5.82 0.86 2.41
C VAL A 141 5.53 -0.59 2.05
N ALA A 142 5.53 -1.45 3.04
CA ALA A 142 5.15 -2.86 2.90
C ALA A 142 3.68 -3.04 3.33
N ILE A 143 2.87 -3.62 2.47
CA ILE A 143 1.42 -3.71 2.57
C ILE A 143 1.01 -5.18 2.56
N ALA A 144 0.43 -5.68 3.64
CA ALA A 144 -0.14 -7.02 3.63
C ALA A 144 -1.41 -7.08 2.74
N ALA A 145 -1.69 -8.26 2.19
CA ALA A 145 -2.86 -8.48 1.35
C ALA A 145 -4.17 -8.06 2.03
N SER A 146 -4.32 -8.33 3.33
CA SER A 146 -5.47 -7.92 4.13
C SER A 146 -5.68 -6.40 4.20
N ALA A 147 -4.60 -5.61 4.19
CA ALA A 147 -4.69 -4.15 4.22
C ALA A 147 -5.23 -3.59 2.90
N LYS A 148 -4.83 -4.16 1.76
CA LYS A 148 -5.39 -3.78 0.45
C LYS A 148 -6.89 -4.10 0.36
N ILE A 149 -7.30 -5.27 0.85
CA ILE A 149 -8.70 -5.68 0.89
C ILE A 149 -9.52 -4.77 1.81
N ALA A 150 -8.98 -4.37 2.95
CA ALA A 150 -9.64 -3.49 3.92
C ALA A 150 -9.78 -2.04 3.43
N ASN A 151 -8.98 -1.62 2.47
CA ASN A 151 -8.94 -0.24 1.95
C ASN A 151 -9.07 -0.20 0.42
N PRO A 152 -10.17 -0.67 -0.17
CA PRO A 152 -10.31 -0.83 -1.62
C PRO A 152 -10.38 0.50 -2.39
N GLY A 153 -10.62 1.62 -1.70
CA GLY A 153 -10.69 2.95 -2.31
C GLY A 153 -9.40 3.75 -2.26
N VAL A 154 -8.32 3.18 -1.71
CA VAL A 154 -7.02 3.88 -1.61
C VAL A 154 -6.26 3.71 -2.92
N ASP A 155 -5.86 4.83 -3.49
CA ASP A 155 -4.85 4.83 -4.54
C ASP A 155 -3.45 4.69 -3.90
N TRP A 156 -2.89 3.50 -4.01
CA TRP A 156 -1.59 3.16 -3.44
C TRP A 156 -0.41 3.81 -4.18
N THR A 157 -0.64 4.48 -5.30
CA THR A 157 0.38 5.29 -5.99
C THR A 157 0.40 6.73 -5.49
N ASP A 158 -0.69 7.20 -4.86
CA ASP A 158 -0.76 8.51 -4.22
C ASP A 158 -0.25 8.46 -2.77
N TYR A 159 0.97 8.95 -2.56
CA TYR A 159 1.57 8.96 -1.23
C TYR A 159 0.75 9.70 -0.17
N ASN A 160 0.05 10.77 -0.52
CA ASN A 160 -0.76 11.54 0.43
C ASN A 160 -1.97 10.73 0.94
N GLN A 161 -2.60 9.95 0.07
CA GLN A 161 -3.65 9.01 0.48
C GLN A 161 -3.09 7.92 1.36
N VAL A 162 -1.96 7.32 0.98
CA VAL A 162 -1.27 6.29 1.76
C VAL A 162 -0.85 6.83 3.12
N LYS A 163 -0.23 8.00 3.17
CA LYS A 163 0.15 8.68 4.40
C LYS A 163 -1.04 8.90 5.34
N THR A 164 -2.16 9.36 4.79
CA THR A 164 -3.40 9.62 5.55
C THR A 164 -3.99 8.34 6.13
N VAL A 165 -4.18 7.31 5.29
CA VAL A 165 -4.79 6.05 5.70
C VAL A 165 -3.94 5.30 6.72
N LEU A 166 -2.62 5.37 6.59
CA LEU A 166 -1.67 4.69 7.46
C LEU A 166 -1.24 5.53 8.66
N ASN A 167 -1.68 6.79 8.74
CA ASN A 167 -1.27 7.73 9.79
C ASN A 167 0.27 7.82 9.90
N LEU A 168 0.95 7.87 8.75
CA LEU A 168 2.41 7.99 8.72
C LEU A 168 2.83 9.37 9.18
N LYS A 169 3.87 9.41 10.01
CA LYS A 169 4.54 10.65 10.41
C LYS A 169 5.67 10.95 9.42
N ASP A 170 5.90 12.21 9.16
CA ASP A 170 7.07 12.67 8.41
C ASP A 170 8.35 12.43 9.19
#